data_f48046b5238bcfa45f98ab6466e6d46d
#
_entry.id   f48046b5238bcfa45f98ab6466e6d46d
#
_cell.length_a   1.000
_cell.length_b   1.000
_cell.length_c   1.000
_cell.angle_alpha   90.00
_cell.angle_beta   90.00
_cell.angle_gamma   90.00
#
_symmetry.space_group_name_H-M   'P 1'
#
loop_
_entity.id
_entity.type
_entity.pdbx_description
1 polymer ?
#
loop_
_entity_poly.entity_id
_entity_poly.type
_entity_poly.pdbx_seq_one_letter_code
_entity_poly.pdbx_strand_id
1 'polypeptide(L)'
;MKRLAALFAIIGCAAAAQAQQWKPDKNVEIIVWSGVGGGADRPARVMQRLFQEKKLIDVPSFVINKPGANGTIGMVYMNQHAGDGQFLSMANATLVTNRITGVSPLSYVHITPIALIAHDYMVIAVKPDSRFKTAREMFQQMAKDPNSVTGGMNNRAGAGHTALGKAVKAMNGDPRKIRNAIFKSGGEAAIAAMGGHVDYV
;
A
#
# COMPACT_ATOMS: atom_id res chain seq x y z
N MET A 1 54.10 -19.41 -15.98
CA MET A 1 53.97 -18.08 -15.34
C MET A 1 52.68 -17.34 -15.75
N LYS A 2 52.33 -17.19 -17.02
CA LYS A 2 51.11 -16.47 -17.45
C LYS A 2 49.79 -17.08 -16.94
N ARG A 3 49.69 -18.42 -16.82
CA ARG A 3 48.47 -19.11 -16.30
C ARG A 3 48.30 -18.96 -14.79
N LEU A 4 49.38 -18.86 -14.01
CA LEU A 4 49.32 -18.59 -12.58
C LEU A 4 48.86 -17.13 -12.29
N ALA A 5 49.35 -16.18 -13.07
CA ALA A 5 48.95 -14.77 -12.95
C ALA A 5 47.45 -14.55 -13.28
N ALA A 6 46.90 -15.29 -14.26
CA ALA A 6 45.49 -15.26 -14.58
C ALA A 6 44.61 -15.85 -13.45
N LEU A 7 45.07 -16.90 -12.78
CA LEU A 7 44.35 -17.50 -11.63
C LEU A 7 44.30 -16.52 -10.43
N PHE A 8 45.39 -15.83 -10.15
CA PHE A 8 45.43 -14.82 -9.10
C PHE A 8 44.55 -13.59 -9.40
N ALA A 9 44.46 -13.18 -10.66
CA ALA A 9 43.59 -12.10 -11.08
C ALA A 9 42.10 -12.46 -10.91
N ILE A 10 41.71 -13.70 -11.19
CA ILE A 10 40.30 -14.18 -11.01
C ILE A 10 39.93 -14.27 -9.53
N ILE A 11 40.84 -14.74 -8.69
CA ILE A 11 40.62 -14.81 -7.23
C ILE A 11 40.56 -13.41 -6.61
N GLY A 12 41.34 -12.45 -7.10
CA GLY A 12 41.29 -11.05 -6.68
C GLY A 12 39.99 -10.35 -7.03
N CYS A 13 39.38 -10.64 -8.20
CA CYS A 13 38.06 -10.10 -8.58
C CYS A 13 36.92 -10.72 -7.78
N ALA A 14 37.00 -11.98 -7.36
CA ALA A 14 35.99 -12.62 -6.54
C ALA A 14 35.95 -12.09 -5.09
N ALA A 15 37.07 -11.62 -4.55
CA ALA A 15 37.13 -11.00 -3.23
C ALA A 15 36.50 -9.57 -3.18
N ALA A 16 36.40 -8.89 -4.33
CA ALA A 16 35.81 -7.55 -4.41
C ALA A 16 34.27 -7.55 -4.51
N ALA A 17 33.66 -8.71 -4.69
CA ALA A 17 32.19 -8.87 -4.73
C ALA A 17 31.58 -9.09 -3.33
N GLN A 18 32.12 -8.46 -2.29
CA GLN A 18 31.38 -8.30 -1.04
C GLN A 18 30.24 -7.33 -1.33
N ALA A 19 29.03 -7.84 -1.44
CA ALA A 19 27.85 -7.02 -1.47
C ALA A 19 27.92 -6.05 -0.28
N GLN A 20 28.12 -4.76 -0.58
CA GLN A 20 28.22 -3.74 0.46
C GLN A 20 26.94 -3.82 1.28
N GLN A 21 27.05 -4.31 2.50
CA GLN A 21 25.90 -4.42 3.39
C GLN A 21 25.28 -3.03 3.53
N TRP A 22 23.99 -2.89 3.21
CA TRP A 22 23.30 -1.63 3.40
C TRP A 22 23.43 -1.17 4.85
N LYS A 23 24.08 -0.05 5.06
CA LYS A 23 24.29 0.55 6.36
C LYS A 23 23.95 2.04 6.27
N PRO A 24 22.76 2.43 6.70
CA PRO A 24 22.34 3.83 6.66
C PRO A 24 23.19 4.65 7.64
N ASP A 25 23.66 5.80 7.20
CA ASP A 25 24.44 6.78 7.96
C ASP A 25 23.62 7.98 8.44
N LYS A 26 22.37 8.09 7.99
CA LYS A 26 21.37 9.10 8.36
C LYS A 26 20.08 8.43 8.78
N ASN A 27 19.17 9.21 9.35
CA ASN A 27 17.85 8.75 9.73
C ASN A 27 17.13 8.05 8.56
N VAL A 28 16.49 6.93 8.84
CA VAL A 28 15.69 6.21 7.86
C VAL A 28 14.23 6.66 7.93
N GLU A 29 13.68 7.09 6.81
CA GLU A 29 12.27 7.44 6.67
C GLU A 29 11.48 6.29 6.04
N ILE A 30 10.42 5.86 6.71
CA ILE A 30 9.48 4.83 6.22
C ILE A 30 8.21 5.55 5.77
N ILE A 31 8.08 5.75 4.47
CA ILE A 31 6.99 6.51 3.87
C ILE A 31 5.74 5.65 3.75
N VAL A 32 4.61 6.13 4.27
CA VAL A 32 3.30 5.48 4.17
C VAL A 32 2.36 6.36 3.36
N TRP A 33 1.78 5.83 2.27
CA TRP A 33 0.94 6.58 1.34
C TRP A 33 -0.51 6.74 1.81
N SER A 34 -0.80 6.39 3.05
CA SER A 34 -2.12 6.51 3.68
C SER A 34 -2.03 7.21 5.02
N GLY A 35 -3.18 7.56 5.57
CA GLY A 35 -3.27 8.16 6.90
C GLY A 35 -2.85 7.22 8.02
N VAL A 36 -2.59 7.80 9.17
CA VAL A 36 -2.23 7.08 10.41
C VAL A 36 -3.32 6.08 10.78
N GLY A 37 -2.93 4.91 11.31
CA GLY A 37 -3.83 3.83 11.69
C GLY A 37 -4.39 3.01 10.54
N GLY A 38 -4.01 3.32 9.29
CA GLY A 38 -4.39 2.55 8.11
C GLY A 38 -3.63 1.23 7.98
N GLY A 39 -4.05 0.38 7.03
CA GLY A 39 -3.48 -0.95 6.80
C GLY A 39 -1.97 -0.93 6.54
N ALA A 40 -1.45 0.06 5.81
CA ALA A 40 -0.02 0.20 5.53
C ALA A 40 0.76 0.84 6.70
N ASP A 41 0.10 1.63 7.56
CA ASP A 41 0.75 2.32 8.68
C ASP A 41 1.18 1.32 9.78
N ARG A 42 0.34 0.34 10.08
CA ARG A 42 0.64 -0.66 11.12
C ARG A 42 1.90 -1.47 10.83
N PRO A 43 2.07 -2.12 9.66
CA PRO A 43 3.30 -2.84 9.35
C PRO A 43 4.53 -1.92 9.25
N ALA A 44 4.38 -0.66 8.81
CA ALA A 44 5.47 0.31 8.83
C ALA A 44 5.98 0.57 10.26
N ARG A 45 5.06 0.74 11.23
CA ARG A 45 5.44 0.93 12.65
C ARG A 45 6.01 -0.34 13.28
N VAL A 46 5.55 -1.52 12.87
CA VAL A 46 6.16 -2.78 13.28
C VAL A 46 7.60 -2.87 12.74
N MET A 47 7.83 -2.53 11.48
CA MET A 47 9.16 -2.50 10.88
C MET A 47 10.07 -1.50 11.60
N GLN A 48 9.60 -0.28 11.85
CA GLN A 48 10.32 0.73 12.63
C GLN A 48 10.74 0.18 14.00
N ARG A 49 9.80 -0.43 14.73
CA ARG A 49 10.08 -1.01 16.05
C ARG A 49 11.12 -2.13 15.97
N LEU A 50 11.02 -3.02 14.97
CA LEU A 50 12.00 -4.10 14.78
C LEU A 50 13.39 -3.56 14.46
N PHE A 51 13.51 -2.49 13.68
CA PHE A 51 14.79 -1.84 13.41
C PHE A 51 15.45 -1.39 14.72
N GLN A 52 14.68 -0.83 15.65
CA GLN A 52 15.18 -0.34 16.94
C GLN A 52 15.44 -1.48 17.93
N GLU A 53 14.45 -2.35 18.18
CA GLU A 53 14.55 -3.42 19.18
C GLU A 53 15.61 -4.47 18.84
N LYS A 54 15.73 -4.80 17.55
CA LYS A 54 16.71 -5.79 17.06
C LYS A 54 18.05 -5.18 16.66
N LYS A 55 18.19 -3.85 16.79
CA LYS A 55 19.39 -3.11 16.39
C LYS A 55 19.82 -3.46 14.97
N LEU A 56 18.85 -3.52 14.04
CA LEU A 56 19.11 -3.85 12.64
C LEU A 56 19.76 -2.70 11.88
N ILE A 57 19.60 -1.47 12.39
CA ILE A 57 20.26 -0.25 11.92
C ILE A 57 20.77 0.53 13.13
N ASP A 58 21.87 1.27 12.97
CA ASP A 58 22.51 2.05 14.03
C ASP A 58 21.96 3.49 14.11
N VAL A 59 21.03 3.86 13.25
CA VAL A 59 20.45 5.20 13.15
C VAL A 59 18.96 5.20 13.50
N PRO A 60 18.38 6.34 13.91
CA PRO A 60 16.95 6.46 14.12
C PRO A 60 16.12 6.17 12.85
N SER A 61 14.92 5.66 13.02
CA SER A 61 13.95 5.50 11.93
C SER A 61 12.60 6.11 12.29
N PHE A 62 11.90 6.66 11.29
CA PHE A 62 10.63 7.37 11.46
C PHE A 62 9.60 6.91 10.44
N VAL A 63 8.35 6.72 10.88
CA VAL A 63 7.22 6.50 9.98
C VAL A 63 6.59 7.85 9.63
N ILE A 64 6.52 8.15 8.33
CA ILE A 64 5.98 9.40 7.80
C ILE A 64 4.78 9.11 6.91
N ASN A 65 3.60 9.56 7.34
CA ASN A 65 2.37 9.40 6.57
C ASN A 65 2.21 10.57 5.59
N LYS A 66 2.06 10.23 4.30
CA LYS A 66 1.81 11.20 3.21
C LYS A 66 0.58 10.77 2.40
N PRO A 67 -0.62 10.91 2.99
CA PRO A 67 -1.86 10.55 2.31
C PRO A 67 -2.23 11.56 1.23
N GLY A 68 -3.13 11.14 0.31
CA GLY A 68 -3.75 12.00 -0.68
C GLY A 68 -3.46 11.58 -2.12
N ALA A 69 -4.30 12.06 -3.04
CA ALA A 69 -4.26 11.74 -4.47
C ALA A 69 -4.06 10.24 -4.74
N ASN A 70 -4.81 9.38 -4.05
CA ASN A 70 -4.72 7.93 -4.16
C ASN A 70 -3.31 7.36 -3.90
N GLY A 71 -2.55 7.98 -2.98
CA GLY A 71 -1.17 7.61 -2.65
C GLY A 71 -0.11 8.31 -3.52
N THR A 72 -0.50 9.08 -4.53
CA THR A 72 0.45 9.76 -5.43
C THR A 72 1.34 10.75 -4.69
N ILE A 73 0.85 11.42 -3.63
CA ILE A 73 1.67 12.37 -2.84
C ILE A 73 2.86 11.64 -2.22
N GLY A 74 2.64 10.49 -1.61
CA GLY A 74 3.72 9.67 -1.05
C GLY A 74 4.68 9.13 -2.12
N MET A 75 4.15 8.72 -3.29
CA MET A 75 4.98 8.28 -4.43
C MET A 75 5.88 9.41 -4.95
N VAL A 76 5.34 10.63 -5.11
CA VAL A 76 6.13 11.79 -5.56
C VAL A 76 7.23 12.10 -4.55
N TYR A 77 6.90 12.12 -3.28
CA TYR A 77 7.88 12.33 -2.22
C TYR A 77 9.01 11.29 -2.26
N MET A 78 8.66 10.00 -2.40
CA MET A 78 9.66 8.93 -2.55
C MET A 78 10.55 9.14 -3.78
N ASN A 79 9.97 9.55 -4.91
CA ASN A 79 10.71 9.79 -6.16
C ASN A 79 11.66 11.01 -6.09
N GLN A 80 11.35 12.01 -5.25
CA GLN A 80 12.24 13.15 -5.00
C GLN A 80 13.53 12.72 -4.30
N HIS A 81 13.53 11.55 -3.66
CA HIS A 81 14.67 10.94 -2.98
C HIS A 81 15.19 9.68 -3.71
N ALA A 82 15.03 9.64 -5.04
CA ALA A 82 15.49 8.51 -5.84
C ALA A 82 17.00 8.29 -5.68
N GLY A 83 17.40 7.05 -5.42
CA GLY A 83 18.81 6.67 -5.20
C GLY A 83 19.29 6.86 -3.75
N ASP A 84 18.48 7.46 -2.87
CA ASP A 84 18.81 7.61 -1.46
C ASP A 84 18.28 6.41 -0.66
N GLY A 85 19.18 5.55 -0.18
CA GLY A 85 18.85 4.34 0.56
C GLY A 85 18.25 4.57 1.95
N GLN A 86 18.17 5.80 2.45
CA GLN A 86 17.51 6.15 3.70
C GLN A 86 16.00 6.27 3.58
N PHE A 87 15.45 6.28 2.34
CA PHE A 87 14.02 6.38 2.11
C PHE A 87 13.43 5.03 1.71
N LEU A 88 12.59 4.48 2.58
CA LEU A 88 11.83 3.25 2.33
C LEU A 88 10.35 3.60 2.17
N SER A 89 9.58 2.81 1.43
CA SER A 89 8.16 3.07 1.27
C SER A 89 7.32 1.81 1.35
N MET A 90 6.16 1.93 2.00
CA MET A 90 5.11 0.91 2.01
C MET A 90 4.23 1.08 0.77
N ALA A 91 4.48 0.28 -0.25
CA ALA A 91 3.71 0.29 -1.49
C ALA A 91 2.54 -0.70 -1.46
N ASN A 92 1.51 -0.42 -2.25
CA ASN A 92 0.34 -1.28 -2.42
C ASN A 92 -0.16 -1.28 -3.88
N ALA A 93 -1.32 -1.87 -4.15
CA ALA A 93 -1.87 -2.02 -5.49
C ALA A 93 -2.06 -0.69 -6.25
N THR A 94 -2.16 0.47 -5.58
CA THR A 94 -2.30 1.77 -6.24
C THR A 94 -1.07 2.14 -7.07
N LEU A 95 0.09 1.56 -6.75
CA LEU A 95 1.30 1.68 -7.54
C LEU A 95 1.11 1.25 -9.02
N VAL A 96 0.24 0.29 -9.24
CA VAL A 96 -0.11 -0.19 -10.59
C VAL A 96 -1.34 0.53 -11.14
N THR A 97 -2.40 0.61 -10.33
CA THR A 97 -3.72 1.07 -10.79
C THR A 97 -3.77 2.57 -11.08
N ASN A 98 -2.99 3.41 -10.40
CA ASN A 98 -2.97 4.85 -10.63
C ASN A 98 -2.55 5.21 -12.06
N ARG A 99 -1.57 4.49 -12.63
CA ARG A 99 -1.17 4.71 -14.02
C ARG A 99 -2.26 4.27 -15.00
N ILE A 100 -2.89 3.12 -14.75
CA ILE A 100 -3.97 2.60 -15.59
C ILE A 100 -5.17 3.54 -15.61
N THR A 101 -5.49 4.13 -14.47
CA THR A 101 -6.65 5.03 -14.30
C THR A 101 -6.34 6.50 -14.62
N GLY A 102 -5.09 6.83 -14.98
CA GLY A 102 -4.68 8.20 -15.28
C GLY A 102 -4.53 9.12 -14.06
N VAL A 103 -4.61 8.59 -12.84
CA VAL A 103 -4.47 9.38 -11.59
C VAL A 103 -3.04 9.86 -11.40
N SER A 104 -2.05 9.07 -11.83
CA SER A 104 -0.63 9.41 -11.72
C SER A 104 0.16 8.83 -12.88
N PRO A 105 1.16 9.55 -13.42
CA PRO A 105 2.11 9.00 -14.36
C PRO A 105 3.09 8.03 -13.71
N LEU A 106 3.26 8.10 -12.38
CA LEU A 106 4.16 7.22 -11.62
C LEU A 106 3.56 5.82 -11.46
N SER A 107 4.44 4.83 -11.47
CA SER A 107 4.11 3.42 -11.32
C SER A 107 5.30 2.64 -10.75
N TYR A 108 5.19 1.33 -10.67
CA TYR A 108 6.22 0.43 -10.16
C TYR A 108 7.59 0.57 -10.86
N VAL A 109 7.64 1.05 -12.10
CA VAL A 109 8.92 1.28 -12.82
C VAL A 109 9.73 2.46 -12.29
N HIS A 110 9.15 3.28 -11.43
CA HIS A 110 9.80 4.47 -10.85
C HIS A 110 10.29 4.22 -9.41
N ILE A 111 10.16 3.01 -8.90
CA ILE A 111 10.66 2.61 -7.58
C ILE A 111 11.38 1.26 -7.69
N THR A 112 12.24 0.96 -6.73
CA THR A 112 12.92 -0.32 -6.61
C THR A 112 12.19 -1.19 -5.58
N PRO A 113 11.47 -2.27 -5.99
CA PRO A 113 10.87 -3.20 -5.05
C PRO A 113 11.96 -3.95 -4.29
N ILE A 114 11.86 -4.01 -2.95
CA ILE A 114 12.83 -4.66 -2.08
C ILE A 114 12.30 -6.00 -1.60
N ALA A 115 11.07 -6.03 -1.06
CA ALA A 115 10.47 -7.23 -0.49
C ALA A 115 8.95 -7.18 -0.50
N LEU A 116 8.32 -8.35 -0.52
CA LEU A 116 6.92 -8.54 -0.19
C LEU A 116 6.81 -8.73 1.33
N ILE A 117 6.25 -7.73 2.01
CA ILE A 117 6.16 -7.72 3.49
C ILE A 117 5.00 -8.59 3.98
N ALA A 118 3.83 -8.52 3.30
CA ALA A 118 2.63 -9.23 3.71
C ALA A 118 1.67 -9.45 2.53
N HIS A 119 0.83 -10.46 2.65
CA HIS A 119 -0.38 -10.60 1.85
C HIS A 119 -1.52 -9.87 2.54
N ASP A 120 -2.30 -9.11 1.77
CA ASP A 120 -3.45 -8.36 2.25
C ASP A 120 -4.74 -8.99 1.73
N TYR A 121 -5.71 -9.21 2.63
CA TYR A 121 -7.01 -9.77 2.31
C TYR A 121 -8.08 -8.68 2.41
N MET A 122 -8.87 -8.57 1.36
CA MET A 122 -10.01 -7.63 1.37
C MET A 122 -11.17 -8.24 2.14
N VAL A 123 -11.64 -7.50 3.12
CA VAL A 123 -12.85 -7.82 3.88
C VAL A 123 -13.87 -6.71 3.70
N ILE A 124 -15.13 -7.04 3.82
CA ILE A 124 -16.23 -6.09 3.88
C ILE A 124 -16.83 -6.21 5.27
N ALA A 125 -16.90 -5.09 5.98
CA ALA A 125 -17.49 -5.01 7.28
C ALA A 125 -18.72 -4.10 7.27
N VAL A 126 -19.75 -4.50 8.00
CA VAL A 126 -20.97 -3.74 8.25
C VAL A 126 -21.22 -3.67 9.75
N LYS A 127 -22.08 -2.75 10.20
CA LYS A 127 -22.48 -2.70 11.62
C LYS A 127 -23.31 -3.95 11.99
N PRO A 128 -23.33 -4.35 13.27
CA PRO A 128 -24.15 -5.47 13.74
C PRO A 128 -25.65 -5.29 13.44
N ASP A 129 -26.14 -4.07 13.50
CA ASP A 129 -27.53 -3.68 13.21
C ASP A 129 -27.79 -3.36 11.73
N SER A 130 -26.81 -3.63 10.85
CA SER A 130 -26.97 -3.41 9.41
C SER A 130 -28.21 -4.12 8.85
N ARG A 131 -28.87 -3.45 7.92
CA ARG A 131 -29.95 -4.04 7.11
C ARG A 131 -29.50 -5.21 6.24
N PHE A 132 -28.19 -5.28 5.93
CA PHE A 132 -27.61 -6.39 5.17
C PHE A 132 -27.07 -7.45 6.11
N LYS A 133 -27.57 -8.68 5.99
CA LYS A 133 -27.10 -9.82 6.78
C LYS A 133 -26.08 -10.69 6.04
N THR A 134 -26.01 -10.54 4.72
CA THR A 134 -25.04 -11.21 3.88
C THR A 134 -24.43 -10.25 2.84
N ALA A 135 -23.20 -10.51 2.44
CA ALA A 135 -22.56 -9.78 1.34
C ALA A 135 -23.34 -9.92 0.02
N ARG A 136 -23.96 -11.09 -0.20
CA ARG A 136 -24.79 -11.35 -1.39
C ARG A 136 -25.98 -10.40 -1.47
N GLU A 137 -26.73 -10.22 -0.38
CA GLU A 137 -27.86 -9.29 -0.31
C GLU A 137 -27.42 -7.86 -0.63
N MET A 138 -26.29 -7.44 -0.04
CA MET A 138 -25.75 -6.11 -0.27
C MET A 138 -25.37 -5.91 -1.75
N PHE A 139 -24.67 -6.86 -2.36
CA PHE A 139 -24.29 -6.78 -3.77
C PHE A 139 -25.47 -6.83 -4.73
N GLN A 140 -26.48 -7.61 -4.43
CA GLN A 140 -27.74 -7.66 -5.20
C GLN A 140 -28.47 -6.31 -5.11
N GLN A 141 -28.50 -5.71 -3.93
CA GLN A 141 -29.08 -4.37 -3.76
C GLN A 141 -28.29 -3.31 -4.52
N MET A 142 -26.94 -3.34 -4.47
CA MET A 142 -26.09 -2.44 -5.25
C MET A 142 -26.27 -2.61 -6.76
N ALA A 143 -26.48 -3.85 -7.22
CA ALA A 143 -26.74 -4.13 -8.63
C ALA A 143 -28.09 -3.57 -9.08
N LYS A 144 -29.13 -3.66 -8.24
CA LYS A 144 -30.49 -3.18 -8.51
C LYS A 144 -30.59 -1.66 -8.40
N ASP A 145 -30.07 -1.08 -7.33
CA ASP A 145 -30.05 0.35 -7.05
C ASP A 145 -28.71 0.78 -6.44
N PRO A 146 -27.74 1.17 -7.27
CA PRO A 146 -26.43 1.59 -6.81
C PRO A 146 -26.43 2.81 -5.86
N ASN A 147 -27.50 3.61 -5.88
CA ASN A 147 -27.61 4.80 -5.03
C ASN A 147 -28.08 4.49 -3.61
N SER A 148 -28.65 3.31 -3.39
CA SER A 148 -29.19 2.91 -2.09
C SER A 148 -28.13 2.40 -1.11
N VAL A 149 -26.88 2.17 -1.54
CA VAL A 149 -25.80 1.65 -0.71
C VAL A 149 -24.53 2.49 -0.89
N THR A 150 -23.99 2.99 0.21
CA THR A 150 -22.79 3.82 0.21
C THR A 150 -21.68 3.15 1.01
N GLY A 151 -20.52 2.97 0.40
CA GLY A 151 -19.32 2.43 1.07
C GLY A 151 -18.35 3.47 1.56
N GLY A 152 -17.52 3.10 2.52
CA GLY A 152 -16.35 3.85 2.95
C GLY A 152 -15.06 3.20 2.46
N MET A 153 -14.19 3.96 1.80
CA MET A 153 -12.92 3.48 1.27
C MET A 153 -11.81 4.49 1.48
N ASN A 154 -10.55 4.03 1.44
CA ASN A 154 -9.40 4.92 1.53
C ASN A 154 -8.78 5.30 0.18
N ASN A 155 -9.20 4.66 -0.91
CA ASN A 155 -8.73 4.98 -2.26
C ASN A 155 -9.71 4.52 -3.34
N ARG A 156 -9.64 5.14 -4.50
CA ARG A 156 -10.30 4.68 -5.73
C ARG A 156 -9.37 3.75 -6.51
N ALA A 157 -9.95 2.79 -7.23
CA ALA A 157 -9.22 1.83 -8.06
C ALA A 157 -8.15 1.00 -7.30
N GLY A 158 -8.15 1.00 -5.98
CA GLY A 158 -7.36 0.08 -5.16
C GLY A 158 -7.94 -1.32 -5.16
N ALA A 159 -7.29 -2.22 -4.42
CA ALA A 159 -7.69 -3.64 -4.35
C ALA A 159 -9.14 -3.82 -3.86
N GLY A 160 -9.55 -3.08 -2.81
CA GLY A 160 -10.93 -3.12 -2.30
C GLY A 160 -11.96 -2.66 -3.33
N HIS A 161 -11.72 -1.53 -4.01
CA HIS A 161 -12.61 -1.03 -5.04
C HIS A 161 -12.73 -2.01 -6.23
N THR A 162 -11.60 -2.62 -6.62
CA THR A 162 -11.58 -3.61 -7.68
C THR A 162 -12.35 -4.89 -7.29
N ALA A 163 -12.16 -5.38 -6.07
CA ALA A 163 -12.87 -6.56 -5.54
C ALA A 163 -14.39 -6.31 -5.50
N LEU A 164 -14.81 -5.15 -4.96
CA LEU A 164 -16.19 -4.73 -4.93
C LEU A 164 -16.80 -4.64 -6.34
N GLY A 165 -16.09 -4.01 -7.27
CA GLY A 165 -16.54 -3.90 -8.66
C GLY A 165 -16.76 -5.26 -9.32
N LYS A 166 -15.87 -6.23 -9.07
CA LYS A 166 -16.04 -7.61 -9.55
C LYS A 166 -17.26 -8.27 -8.92
N ALA A 167 -17.49 -8.09 -7.62
CA ALA A 167 -18.63 -8.66 -6.92
C ALA A 167 -19.97 -8.12 -7.46
N VAL A 168 -20.07 -6.80 -7.62
CA VAL A 168 -21.27 -6.15 -8.21
C VAL A 168 -21.49 -6.59 -9.64
N LYS A 169 -20.43 -6.68 -10.46
CA LYS A 169 -20.51 -7.19 -11.83
C LYS A 169 -21.02 -8.65 -11.87
N ALA A 170 -20.61 -9.48 -10.94
CA ALA A 170 -21.09 -10.87 -10.83
C ALA A 170 -22.59 -10.96 -10.49
N MET A 171 -23.18 -9.89 -9.97
CA MET A 171 -24.63 -9.75 -9.74
C MET A 171 -25.34 -9.00 -10.89
N ASN A 172 -24.71 -8.88 -12.05
CA ASN A 172 -25.21 -8.14 -13.23
C ASN A 172 -25.37 -6.61 -12.99
N GLY A 173 -24.71 -6.06 -11.99
CA GLY A 173 -24.69 -4.61 -11.73
C GLY A 173 -23.61 -3.88 -12.54
N ASP A 174 -23.69 -2.55 -12.60
CA ASP A 174 -22.68 -1.68 -13.22
C ASP A 174 -21.68 -1.19 -12.16
N PRO A 175 -20.42 -1.67 -12.16
CA PRO A 175 -19.40 -1.24 -11.20
C PRO A 175 -19.12 0.27 -11.20
N ARG A 176 -19.38 0.96 -12.31
CA ARG A 176 -19.11 2.41 -12.45
C ARG A 176 -20.07 3.26 -11.62
N LYS A 177 -21.21 2.70 -11.25
CA LYS A 177 -22.27 3.37 -10.49
C LYS A 177 -22.13 3.18 -8.98
N ILE A 178 -21.16 2.40 -8.51
CA ILE A 178 -20.95 2.15 -7.07
C ILE A 178 -20.61 3.47 -6.36
N ARG A 179 -21.34 3.76 -5.28
CA ARG A 179 -21.11 4.95 -4.45
C ARG A 179 -20.16 4.63 -3.33
N ASN A 180 -19.03 5.38 -3.28
CA ASN A 180 -18.06 5.28 -2.19
C ASN A 180 -17.63 6.67 -1.73
N ALA A 181 -17.67 6.90 -0.42
CA ALA A 181 -16.99 8.00 0.24
C ALA A 181 -15.51 7.64 0.42
N ILE A 182 -14.61 8.57 0.09
CA ILE A 182 -13.17 8.35 0.20
C ILE A 182 -12.63 9.05 1.44
N PHE A 183 -11.97 8.28 2.30
CA PHE A 183 -11.36 8.70 3.55
C PHE A 183 -9.83 8.67 3.45
N LYS A 184 -9.12 9.31 4.37
CA LYS A 184 -7.65 9.31 4.38
C LYS A 184 -7.06 7.95 4.76
N SER A 185 -7.82 7.13 5.49
CA SER A 185 -7.41 5.78 5.90
C SER A 185 -8.61 4.83 6.02
N GLY A 186 -8.34 3.51 6.03
CA GLY A 186 -9.36 2.51 6.34
C GLY A 186 -9.91 2.66 7.77
N GLY A 187 -9.10 3.15 8.71
CA GLY A 187 -9.55 3.43 10.08
C GLY A 187 -10.60 4.54 10.14
N GLU A 188 -10.41 5.64 9.41
CA GLU A 188 -11.43 6.70 9.31
C GLU A 188 -12.72 6.18 8.64
N ALA A 189 -12.59 5.36 7.60
CA ALA A 189 -13.75 4.74 6.95
C ALA A 189 -14.52 3.83 7.93
N ALA A 190 -13.81 3.06 8.76
CA ALA A 190 -14.42 2.21 9.78
C ALA A 190 -15.17 3.02 10.85
N ILE A 191 -14.61 4.14 11.31
CA ILE A 191 -15.29 5.07 12.22
C ILE A 191 -16.56 5.61 11.57
N ALA A 192 -16.51 6.02 10.31
CA ALA A 192 -17.68 6.49 9.57
C ALA A 192 -18.77 5.41 9.41
N ALA A 193 -18.37 4.15 9.19
CA ALA A 193 -19.29 3.03 9.18
C ALA A 193 -19.95 2.78 10.54
N MET A 194 -19.16 2.80 11.63
CA MET A 194 -19.69 2.68 13.00
C MET A 194 -20.68 3.82 13.34
N GLY A 195 -20.40 5.03 12.87
CA GLY A 195 -21.29 6.20 13.00
C GLY A 195 -22.53 6.17 12.10
N GLY A 196 -22.66 5.19 11.19
CA GLY A 196 -23.79 5.09 10.26
C GLY A 196 -23.73 6.07 9.09
N HIS A 197 -22.59 6.71 8.84
CA HIS A 197 -22.39 7.62 7.72
C HIS A 197 -22.18 6.89 6.39
N VAL A 198 -21.81 5.63 6.44
CA VAL A 198 -21.71 4.70 5.30
C VAL A 198 -22.24 3.34 5.71
N ASP A 199 -22.75 2.57 4.75
CA ASP A 199 -23.37 1.27 4.99
C ASP A 199 -22.34 0.15 5.26
N TYR A 200 -21.13 0.26 4.65
CA TYR A 200 -20.05 -0.71 4.77
C TYR A 200 -18.68 -0.06 4.63
N VAL A 201 -17.67 -0.77 5.02
CA VAL A 201 -16.25 -0.44 4.84
C VAL A 201 -15.48 -1.67 4.36
#